data_0e12facd351bd0e9487ca593580fe03c
#
_entry.id   0e12facd351bd0e9487ca593580fe03c
#
_cell.length_a   1.000
_cell.length_b   1.000
_cell.length_c   1.000
_cell.angle_alpha   90.00
_cell.angle_beta   90.00
_cell.angle_gamma   90.00
#
_symmetry.space_group_name_H-M   'P 1'
#
loop_
_entity.id
_entity.type
_entity.pdbx_description
1 polymer ?
#
loop_
_entity_poly.entity_id
_entity_poly.type
_entity_poly.pdbx_seq_one_letter_code
_entity_poly.pdbx_strand_id
1 'polypeptide(L)'
;MGIDVEVVTAMVLYKHQWMILKVDTSVACPTRKARLEGSHVVWSFPQVFSALVQPPFGNRGVRVGIENHFLSDCLANQRGYQVLERGGTVEIQVPFGAEGGLLKSHVNNNQYSQSYFIDLFYLHQWQDAQWTLTQQRTFRPLYLVQLPRTPVLINNTVPAEGVFSLILGAFPHDVSLVNITVGGHPVAWVEADGLGLKLSHVPFPNGTHGYLLEVPFPHPVVSQKYLGDQYRKYTLSVVFSFIISPQAQLYHHTATVESDVQDVVLPSVEARCTQRGVQLLLHYGNIDWQWEVYVGGLRLDWELVELGGYTVSAQVDHLSMEVPLYSPGMTYEGLGLQGLAVSVQMTIKHKDTGEEQIHTHQCVFPVRELLVCLPDGEMVVLIDMSSVVPPVDPKWVTLLDPACGPLFTDGTQALFSFNVDSCGTMKVLEGDLLEYRNEVRYSPAFLSQLQSSHYPKFRIPVGCVHPANGTRTLGIYQPHSLPPLPHASHSRKSRTPRSARARKRPFWIG
;
A
#
# COMPACT_ATOMS: atom_id res chain seq x y z
N MET A 1 -32.47 -42.79 33.06
CA MET A 1 -31.29 -43.69 33.10
C MET A 1 -30.57 -43.40 34.40
N GLY A 2 -30.39 -44.43 35.29
CA GLY A 2 -29.68 -44.27 36.57
C GLY A 2 -28.20 -44.02 36.32
N ILE A 3 -27.56 -43.34 37.27
CA ILE A 3 -26.09 -43.18 37.28
C ILE A 3 -25.56 -44.31 38.17
N ASP A 4 -24.64 -45.12 37.65
CA ASP A 4 -24.01 -46.21 38.41
C ASP A 4 -23.11 -45.62 39.51
N VAL A 5 -23.18 -46.22 40.69
CA VAL A 5 -22.47 -45.77 41.88
C VAL A 5 -21.71 -46.97 42.48
N GLU A 6 -20.45 -46.74 42.74
CA GLU A 6 -19.62 -47.69 43.49
C GLU A 6 -19.68 -47.36 45.01
N VAL A 7 -19.96 -48.36 45.83
CA VAL A 7 -20.07 -48.18 47.29
C VAL A 7 -18.96 -48.91 47.96
N VAL A 8 -18.24 -48.22 48.82
CA VAL A 8 -17.20 -48.80 49.68
C VAL A 8 -17.65 -48.69 51.15
N THR A 9 -17.70 -49.77 51.81
CA THR A 9 -17.96 -49.83 53.28
C THR A 9 -16.68 -50.15 54.00
N ALA A 10 -16.41 -49.44 55.09
CA ALA A 10 -15.24 -49.61 55.91
C ALA A 10 -15.69 -49.69 57.39
N MET A 11 -15.06 -50.56 58.15
CA MET A 11 -15.24 -50.68 59.59
C MET A 11 -13.95 -50.18 60.26
N VAL A 12 -14.06 -49.17 61.08
CA VAL A 12 -12.94 -48.62 61.83
C VAL A 12 -13.11 -49.04 63.25
N LEU A 13 -12.14 -49.81 63.78
CA LEU A 13 -12.10 -50.21 65.19
C LEU A 13 -11.06 -49.31 65.89
N TYR A 14 -11.53 -48.53 66.83
CA TYR A 14 -10.68 -47.69 67.68
C TYR A 14 -10.70 -48.15 69.11
N LYS A 15 -9.52 -48.48 69.64
CA LYS A 15 -9.35 -48.86 71.03
C LYS A 15 -8.91 -47.68 71.88
N HIS A 16 -9.74 -47.29 72.82
CA HIS A 16 -9.41 -46.29 73.83
C HIS A 16 -9.50 -46.91 75.20
N GLN A 17 -8.35 -47.04 75.88
CA GLN A 17 -8.20 -47.74 77.17
C GLN A 17 -8.79 -49.16 77.08
N TRP A 18 -9.90 -49.44 77.79
CA TRP A 18 -10.61 -50.72 77.87
C TRP A 18 -11.86 -50.80 76.98
N MET A 19 -12.18 -49.69 76.24
CA MET A 19 -13.30 -49.62 75.27
C MET A 19 -12.82 -49.85 73.87
N ILE A 20 -13.61 -50.60 73.12
CA ILE A 20 -13.46 -50.70 71.66
C ILE A 20 -14.63 -49.98 71.04
N LEU A 21 -14.34 -48.94 70.33
CA LEU A 21 -15.31 -48.23 69.52
C LEU A 21 -15.27 -48.77 68.06
N LYS A 22 -16.45 -49.23 67.63
CA LYS A 22 -16.64 -49.64 66.23
C LYS A 22 -17.37 -48.53 65.48
N VAL A 23 -16.79 -48.07 64.44
CA VAL A 23 -17.41 -47.08 63.53
C VAL A 23 -17.53 -47.70 62.15
N ASP A 24 -18.76 -47.92 61.73
CA ASP A 24 -19.06 -48.34 60.38
C ASP A 24 -19.26 -47.10 59.54
N THR A 25 -18.54 -46.99 58.42
CA THR A 25 -18.65 -45.88 57.48
C THR A 25 -18.85 -46.42 56.06
N SER A 26 -19.66 -45.73 55.27
CA SER A 26 -19.90 -46.05 53.85
C SER A 26 -19.79 -44.81 53.02
N VAL A 27 -19.15 -44.96 51.88
CA VAL A 27 -18.96 -43.90 50.92
C VAL A 27 -19.45 -44.38 49.55
N ALA A 28 -20.18 -43.55 48.81
CA ALA A 28 -20.67 -43.86 47.50
C ALA A 28 -20.09 -42.81 46.46
N CYS A 29 -19.51 -43.35 45.41
CA CYS A 29 -18.90 -42.51 44.36
C CYS A 29 -19.55 -42.80 42.99
N PRO A 30 -19.96 -41.79 42.24
CA PRO A 30 -20.44 -41.99 40.87
C PRO A 30 -19.30 -42.47 39.97
N THR A 31 -19.55 -43.53 39.19
CA THR A 31 -18.54 -44.13 38.28
C THR A 31 -18.42 -43.37 37.00
N ARG A 32 -19.46 -42.59 36.63
CA ARG A 32 -19.48 -41.84 35.38
C ARG A 32 -18.39 -40.75 35.37
N LYS A 33 -17.57 -40.77 34.32
CA LYS A 33 -16.53 -39.75 34.07
C LYS A 33 -17.18 -38.44 33.67
N ALA A 34 -16.53 -37.35 34.01
CA ALA A 34 -16.88 -36.04 33.44
C ALA A 34 -16.66 -36.05 31.91
N ARG A 35 -17.47 -35.31 31.19
CA ARG A 35 -17.39 -35.17 29.76
C ARG A 35 -17.21 -33.70 29.37
N LEU A 36 -16.63 -33.47 28.21
CA LEU A 36 -16.56 -32.14 27.60
C LEU A 36 -17.76 -32.01 26.65
N GLU A 37 -18.60 -31.01 26.85
CA GLU A 37 -19.69 -30.63 25.97
C GLU A 37 -19.49 -29.18 25.49
N GLY A 38 -19.11 -29.03 24.22
CA GLY A 38 -18.74 -27.71 23.68
C GLY A 38 -17.56 -27.09 24.45
N SER A 39 -17.81 -25.97 25.13
CA SER A 39 -16.82 -25.25 25.94
C SER A 39 -16.95 -25.54 27.45
N HIS A 40 -17.80 -26.49 27.84
CA HIS A 40 -18.07 -26.79 29.28
C HIS A 40 -17.64 -28.19 29.67
N VAL A 41 -17.09 -28.28 30.85
CA VAL A 41 -16.89 -29.56 31.55
C VAL A 41 -18.17 -29.92 32.29
N VAL A 42 -18.71 -31.06 31.97
CA VAL A 42 -19.98 -31.53 32.55
C VAL A 42 -19.73 -32.74 33.42
N TRP A 43 -20.12 -32.65 34.68
CA TRP A 43 -20.08 -33.76 35.63
C TRP A 43 -21.47 -34.03 36.20
N SER A 44 -21.96 -35.27 36.04
CA SER A 44 -23.28 -35.66 36.46
C SER A 44 -23.20 -36.73 37.58
N PHE A 45 -24.04 -36.59 38.60
CA PHE A 45 -24.14 -37.52 39.70
C PHE A 45 -25.59 -37.61 40.21
N PRO A 46 -25.97 -38.69 40.95
CA PRO A 46 -27.32 -38.83 41.48
C PRO A 46 -27.60 -37.77 42.55
N GLN A 47 -28.80 -37.19 42.55
CA GLN A 47 -29.25 -36.23 43.57
C GLN A 47 -29.34 -36.89 44.95
N VAL A 48 -29.70 -38.18 44.98
CA VAL A 48 -29.76 -38.99 46.19
C VAL A 48 -28.99 -40.30 46.01
N PHE A 49 -28.04 -40.55 46.87
CA PHE A 49 -27.30 -41.79 46.85
C PHE A 49 -28.11 -42.89 47.64
N SER A 50 -29.04 -43.51 46.96
CA SER A 50 -29.97 -44.46 47.50
C SER A 50 -29.31 -45.65 48.26
N ALA A 51 -28.08 -45.98 47.89
CA ALA A 51 -27.30 -47.02 48.55
C ALA A 51 -26.84 -46.63 49.99
N LEU A 52 -26.82 -45.35 50.33
CA LEU A 52 -26.42 -44.81 51.63
C LEU A 52 -27.59 -44.34 52.46
N VAL A 53 -28.75 -44.12 51.84
CA VAL A 53 -29.93 -43.55 52.52
C VAL A 53 -30.97 -44.56 52.73
N GLN A 54 -31.40 -44.75 54.04
CA GLN A 54 -32.43 -45.69 54.39
C GLN A 54 -33.79 -45.00 54.54
N PRO A 55 -34.85 -45.56 53.96
CA PRO A 55 -36.21 -45.02 54.15
C PRO A 55 -36.74 -45.25 55.56
N PRO A 56 -37.56 -44.33 56.12
CA PRO A 56 -37.91 -43.01 55.55
C PRO A 56 -36.79 -41.99 55.77
N PHE A 57 -36.51 -41.16 54.72
CA PHE A 57 -35.55 -40.14 54.83
C PHE A 57 -36.11 -38.80 54.30
N GLY A 58 -35.55 -37.64 54.75
CA GLY A 58 -35.81 -36.33 54.29
C GLY A 58 -34.56 -35.79 53.57
N ASN A 59 -34.65 -35.56 52.25
CA ASN A 59 -33.56 -34.91 51.49
C ASN A 59 -33.43 -33.45 51.92
N ARG A 60 -32.22 -33.01 52.26
CA ARG A 60 -31.88 -31.65 52.66
C ARG A 60 -31.13 -30.88 51.54
N GLY A 61 -30.95 -31.51 50.36
CA GLY A 61 -30.34 -30.92 49.18
C GLY A 61 -28.87 -31.24 48.97
N VAL A 62 -28.34 -30.67 47.88
CA VAL A 62 -26.96 -30.80 47.45
C VAL A 62 -26.31 -29.44 47.44
N ARG A 63 -25.06 -29.37 47.91
CA ARG A 63 -24.22 -28.17 47.80
C ARG A 63 -22.94 -28.52 47.05
N VAL A 64 -22.49 -27.60 46.23
CA VAL A 64 -21.30 -27.75 45.37
C VAL A 64 -20.19 -26.79 45.84
N GLY A 65 -18.96 -27.21 45.65
CA GLY A 65 -17.80 -26.33 45.93
C GLY A 65 -16.56 -26.69 45.12
N ILE A 66 -15.57 -25.83 45.27
CA ILE A 66 -14.25 -25.93 44.66
C ILE A 66 -13.20 -25.83 45.76
N GLU A 67 -12.16 -26.62 45.70
CA GLU A 67 -11.00 -26.58 46.62
C GLU A 67 -11.35 -26.51 48.12
N ASN A 68 -12.36 -27.08 48.59
CA ASN A 68 -12.86 -26.97 49.96
C ASN A 68 -13.78 -25.77 50.28
N HIS A 69 -14.07 -24.91 49.38
CA HIS A 69 -14.97 -23.77 49.57
C HIS A 69 -16.31 -24.02 48.87
N PHE A 70 -17.40 -23.80 49.58
CA PHE A 70 -18.72 -23.88 48.95
C PHE A 70 -18.97 -22.70 48.00
N LEU A 71 -19.50 -23.02 46.85
CA LEU A 71 -20.00 -22.03 45.92
C LEU A 71 -21.38 -21.55 46.34
N SER A 72 -21.55 -20.24 46.57
CA SER A 72 -22.87 -19.66 46.64
C SER A 72 -23.44 -19.52 45.22
N ASP A 73 -24.78 -19.52 45.08
CA ASP A 73 -25.41 -19.38 43.75
C ASP A 73 -24.99 -18.10 43.03
N CYS A 74 -24.78 -17.01 43.78
CA CYS A 74 -24.30 -15.76 43.25
C CYS A 74 -22.88 -15.90 42.66
N LEU A 75 -21.95 -16.53 43.38
CA LEU A 75 -20.57 -16.74 42.97
C LEU A 75 -20.49 -17.77 41.81
N ALA A 76 -21.32 -18.80 41.85
CA ALA A 76 -21.40 -19.77 40.76
C ALA A 76 -21.83 -19.12 39.46
N ASN A 77 -22.90 -18.32 39.48
CA ASN A 77 -23.39 -17.60 38.33
C ASN A 77 -22.38 -16.56 37.80
N GLN A 78 -21.72 -15.84 38.69
CA GLN A 78 -20.70 -14.86 38.33
C GLN A 78 -19.51 -15.49 37.61
N ARG A 79 -19.11 -16.69 37.99
CA ARG A 79 -18.03 -17.48 37.38
C ARG A 79 -18.49 -18.33 36.20
N GLY A 80 -19.78 -18.28 35.83
CA GLY A 80 -20.37 -19.04 34.74
C GLY A 80 -20.62 -20.52 35.03
N TYR A 81 -20.52 -20.95 36.31
CA TYR A 81 -20.88 -22.29 36.72
C TYR A 81 -22.40 -22.48 36.71
N GLN A 82 -22.85 -23.62 36.25
CA GLN A 82 -24.27 -23.98 36.30
C GLN A 82 -24.47 -25.28 37.06
N VAL A 83 -25.40 -25.27 37.99
CA VAL A 83 -25.84 -26.46 38.71
C VAL A 83 -27.28 -26.73 38.32
N LEU A 84 -27.51 -27.85 37.66
CA LEU A 84 -28.82 -28.22 37.13
C LEU A 84 -29.33 -29.47 37.82
N GLU A 85 -30.51 -29.42 38.42
CA GLU A 85 -31.17 -30.57 39.00
C GLU A 85 -32.31 -31.04 38.10
N ARG A 86 -32.19 -32.24 37.54
CA ARG A 86 -33.20 -32.79 36.62
C ARG A 86 -33.38 -34.30 36.84
N GLY A 87 -34.64 -34.73 37.07
CA GLY A 87 -34.99 -36.15 37.08
C GLY A 87 -34.18 -37.00 38.07
N GLY A 88 -33.85 -36.47 39.26
CA GLY A 88 -33.06 -37.19 40.29
C GLY A 88 -31.54 -37.19 40.01
N THR A 89 -31.09 -36.39 39.05
CA THR A 89 -29.67 -36.22 38.73
C THR A 89 -29.29 -34.75 38.93
N VAL A 90 -28.11 -34.51 39.49
CA VAL A 90 -27.46 -33.20 39.54
C VAL A 90 -26.36 -33.18 38.48
N GLU A 91 -26.33 -32.11 37.72
CA GLU A 91 -25.33 -31.86 36.69
C GLU A 91 -24.63 -30.55 36.97
N ILE A 92 -23.30 -30.59 37.08
CA ILE A 92 -22.46 -29.40 37.20
C ILE A 92 -21.80 -29.13 35.85
N GLN A 93 -22.01 -27.93 35.36
CA GLN A 93 -21.37 -27.46 34.14
C GLN A 93 -20.38 -26.34 34.49
N VAL A 94 -19.12 -26.53 34.11
CA VAL A 94 -18.01 -25.62 34.38
C VAL A 94 -17.44 -25.15 33.05
N PRO A 95 -17.40 -23.82 32.76
CA PRO A 95 -16.74 -23.36 31.58
C PRO A 95 -15.25 -23.72 31.58
N PHE A 96 -14.71 -24.11 30.44
CA PHE A 96 -13.28 -24.39 30.33
C PHE A 96 -12.47 -23.13 30.63
N GLY A 97 -11.55 -23.22 31.59
CA GLY A 97 -10.75 -22.06 32.01
C GLY A 97 -11.44 -21.17 33.05
N ALA A 98 -12.59 -21.57 33.61
CA ALA A 98 -13.26 -20.79 34.63
C ALA A 98 -12.37 -20.61 35.88
N GLU A 99 -12.57 -19.50 36.59
CA GLU A 99 -11.86 -19.21 37.85
C GLU A 99 -12.07 -20.30 38.88
N GLY A 100 -11.01 -20.71 39.57
CA GLY A 100 -11.00 -21.82 40.54
C GLY A 100 -10.42 -23.11 39.95
N GLY A 101 -10.08 -23.15 38.68
CA GLY A 101 -9.28 -24.21 38.08
C GLY A 101 -7.93 -23.73 37.59
N LEU A 102 -7.08 -24.64 37.16
CA LEU A 102 -5.74 -24.39 36.68
C LEU A 102 -5.66 -24.67 35.18
N LEU A 103 -5.28 -23.67 34.41
CA LEU A 103 -4.91 -23.81 33.02
C LEU A 103 -3.43 -24.12 32.89
N LYS A 104 -3.09 -25.11 32.07
CA LYS A 104 -1.73 -25.50 31.73
C LYS A 104 -1.54 -25.46 30.23
N SER A 105 -0.52 -24.76 29.79
CA SER A 105 -0.16 -24.67 28.39
C SER A 105 0.75 -25.79 27.92
N HIS A 106 0.59 -26.23 26.69
CA HIS A 106 1.38 -27.27 26.06
C HIS A 106 1.67 -26.89 24.58
N VAL A 107 2.81 -27.33 24.10
CA VAL A 107 3.16 -27.20 22.68
C VAL A 107 3.58 -28.54 22.13
N ASN A 108 3.03 -28.92 21.01
CA ASN A 108 3.46 -30.06 20.24
C ASN A 108 3.55 -29.69 18.77
N ASN A 109 4.73 -29.83 18.17
CA ASN A 109 5.00 -29.44 16.77
C ASN A 109 4.51 -28.01 16.44
N ASN A 110 4.85 -27.05 17.30
CA ASN A 110 4.41 -25.64 17.24
C ASN A 110 2.88 -25.46 17.27
N GLN A 111 2.12 -26.48 17.66
CA GLN A 111 0.69 -26.37 17.89
C GLN A 111 0.44 -26.12 19.37
N TYR A 112 -0.13 -24.95 19.68
CA TYR A 112 -0.49 -24.55 21.04
C TYR A 112 -1.77 -25.24 21.48
N SER A 113 -1.76 -25.76 22.70
CA SER A 113 -2.92 -26.39 23.32
C SER A 113 -2.96 -26.10 24.81
N GLN A 114 -4.12 -26.24 25.42
CA GLN A 114 -4.33 -26.03 26.84
C GLN A 114 -4.99 -27.25 27.46
N SER A 115 -4.58 -27.60 28.64
CA SER A 115 -5.29 -28.51 29.54
C SER A 115 -5.89 -27.72 30.70
N TYR A 116 -6.99 -28.22 31.25
CA TYR A 116 -7.69 -27.58 32.35
C TYR A 116 -7.89 -28.61 33.47
N PHE A 117 -7.52 -28.23 34.67
CA PHE A 117 -7.72 -29.01 35.88
C PHE A 117 -8.58 -28.22 36.86
N ILE A 118 -9.59 -28.89 37.44
CA ILE A 118 -10.41 -28.31 38.51
C ILE A 118 -10.79 -29.37 39.51
N ASP A 119 -10.66 -29.06 40.81
CA ASP A 119 -11.04 -29.94 41.88
C ASP A 119 -12.41 -29.54 42.41
N LEU A 120 -13.44 -30.28 41.97
CA LEU A 120 -14.82 -30.09 42.40
C LEU A 120 -15.18 -31.04 43.51
N PHE A 121 -16.06 -30.62 44.37
CA PHE A 121 -16.73 -31.49 45.30
C PHE A 121 -18.20 -31.14 45.37
N TYR A 122 -19.00 -32.15 45.77
CA TYR A 122 -20.36 -31.92 46.20
C TYR A 122 -20.58 -32.51 47.60
N LEU A 123 -21.56 -31.93 48.33
CA LEU A 123 -22.04 -32.36 49.64
C LEU A 123 -23.52 -32.66 49.49
N HIS A 124 -23.89 -33.93 49.66
CA HIS A 124 -25.28 -34.36 49.82
C HIS A 124 -25.65 -34.40 51.31
N GLN A 125 -26.77 -33.77 51.63
CA GLN A 125 -27.29 -33.74 53.02
C GLN A 125 -28.69 -34.33 53.08
N TRP A 126 -28.92 -35.19 54.12
CA TRP A 126 -30.22 -35.78 54.37
C TRP A 126 -30.44 -35.97 55.82
N GLN A 127 -31.68 -36.24 56.18
CA GLN A 127 -32.14 -36.68 57.53
C GLN A 127 -32.71 -38.06 57.39
N ASP A 128 -32.36 -38.97 58.30
CA ASP A 128 -32.90 -40.31 58.36
C ASP A 128 -33.48 -40.63 59.77
N ALA A 129 -33.94 -41.91 60.00
CA ALA A 129 -34.52 -42.31 61.26
C ALA A 129 -33.53 -42.32 62.42
N GLN A 130 -32.23 -42.37 62.14
CA GLN A 130 -31.19 -42.44 63.17
C GLN A 130 -30.56 -41.08 63.47
N TRP A 131 -30.47 -40.22 62.48
CA TRP A 131 -29.74 -38.95 62.56
C TRP A 131 -30.53 -37.75 61.95
N THR A 132 -30.53 -36.67 62.69
CA THR A 132 -31.18 -35.41 62.25
C THR A 132 -30.48 -34.76 61.06
N LEU A 133 -29.19 -35.03 60.84
CA LEU A 133 -28.42 -34.60 59.73
C LEU A 133 -27.30 -35.60 59.44
N THR A 134 -27.38 -36.23 58.30
CA THR A 134 -26.32 -37.05 57.72
C THR A 134 -25.81 -36.35 56.44
N GLN A 135 -24.52 -36.45 56.20
CA GLN A 135 -23.91 -35.79 55.00
C GLN A 135 -22.83 -36.70 54.44
N GLN A 136 -22.77 -36.64 53.10
CA GLN A 136 -21.69 -37.21 52.31
C GLN A 136 -21.04 -36.15 51.45
N ARG A 137 -19.73 -36.09 51.51
CA ARG A 137 -18.90 -35.24 50.69
C ARG A 137 -18.11 -36.08 49.71
N THR A 138 -18.21 -35.78 48.43
CA THR A 138 -17.49 -36.47 47.38
C THR A 138 -16.64 -35.48 46.60
N PHE A 139 -15.35 -35.76 46.53
CA PHE A 139 -14.38 -34.97 45.75
C PHE A 139 -14.19 -35.58 44.37
N ARG A 140 -14.07 -34.74 43.40
CA ARG A 140 -13.84 -35.17 42.02
C ARG A 140 -12.86 -34.23 41.32
N PRO A 141 -11.56 -34.56 41.24
CA PRO A 141 -10.63 -33.88 40.39
C PRO A 141 -11.01 -34.17 38.94
N LEU A 142 -11.27 -33.10 38.19
CA LEU A 142 -11.58 -33.15 36.77
C LEU A 142 -10.35 -32.73 35.99
N TYR A 143 -9.86 -33.64 35.18
CA TYR A 143 -8.71 -33.40 34.32
C TYR A 143 -9.13 -33.47 32.85
N LEU A 144 -9.03 -32.36 32.15
CA LEU A 144 -9.31 -32.28 30.73
C LEU A 144 -8.01 -32.31 29.93
N VAL A 145 -7.97 -33.25 29.02
CA VAL A 145 -6.82 -33.46 28.15
C VAL A 145 -6.64 -32.25 27.21
N GLN A 146 -5.44 -32.08 26.71
CA GLN A 146 -5.01 -31.02 25.80
C GLN A 146 -6.01 -30.69 24.69
N LEU A 147 -6.55 -29.49 24.73
CA LEU A 147 -7.40 -28.95 23.67
C LEU A 147 -6.60 -27.97 22.83
N PRO A 148 -6.56 -28.16 21.52
CA PRO A 148 -5.93 -27.15 20.61
C PRO A 148 -6.59 -25.80 20.83
N ARG A 149 -5.78 -24.77 20.98
CA ARG A 149 -6.20 -23.37 21.13
C ARG A 149 -5.35 -22.50 20.23
N THR A 150 -5.97 -21.53 19.58
CA THR A 150 -5.24 -20.49 18.87
C THR A 150 -5.26 -19.24 19.74
N PRO A 151 -4.10 -18.64 20.05
CA PRO A 151 -4.07 -17.37 20.75
C PRO A 151 -4.89 -16.32 20.00
N VAL A 152 -5.61 -15.48 20.75
CA VAL A 152 -6.47 -14.46 20.16
C VAL A 152 -5.63 -13.24 19.82
N LEU A 153 -5.66 -12.83 18.56
CA LEU A 153 -5.09 -11.57 18.13
C LEU A 153 -6.21 -10.52 18.05
N ILE A 154 -6.10 -9.49 18.88
CA ILE A 154 -6.99 -8.33 18.87
C ILE A 154 -6.26 -7.20 18.14
N ASN A 155 -6.83 -6.77 17.02
CA ASN A 155 -6.30 -5.65 16.25
C ASN A 155 -7.07 -4.38 16.64
N ASN A 156 -6.41 -3.50 17.38
CA ASN A 156 -6.92 -2.20 17.81
C ASN A 156 -6.37 -1.05 16.97
N THR A 157 -5.81 -1.34 15.80
CA THR A 157 -5.24 -0.35 14.91
C THR A 157 -6.30 0.66 14.45
N VAL A 158 -6.05 1.94 14.71
CA VAL A 158 -6.84 3.06 14.20
C VAL A 158 -6.03 3.73 13.10
N PRO A 159 -6.43 3.63 11.82
CA PRO A 159 -5.64 4.13 10.69
C PRO A 159 -5.24 5.60 10.81
N ALA A 160 -6.12 6.44 11.39
CA ALA A 160 -5.87 7.87 11.57
C ALA A 160 -4.75 8.18 12.58
N GLU A 161 -4.44 7.26 13.49
CA GLU A 161 -3.35 7.42 14.47
C GLU A 161 -1.98 7.05 13.89
N GLY A 162 -1.95 6.36 12.74
CA GLY A 162 -0.72 5.97 12.07
C GLY A 162 0.14 4.96 12.84
N VAL A 163 -0.51 4.14 13.71
CA VAL A 163 0.17 3.15 14.56
C VAL A 163 -0.60 1.85 14.52
N PHE A 164 0.10 0.74 14.25
CA PHE A 164 -0.43 -0.59 14.51
C PHE A 164 -0.50 -0.83 16.03
N SER A 165 -1.66 -1.27 16.53
CA SER A 165 -1.88 -1.61 17.93
C SER A 165 -2.48 -3.00 18.03
N LEU A 166 -1.68 -3.99 18.47
CA LEU A 166 -2.00 -5.40 18.46
C LEU A 166 -1.90 -5.98 19.85
N ILE A 167 -2.93 -6.69 20.32
CA ILE A 167 -2.86 -7.46 21.56
C ILE A 167 -2.96 -8.95 21.21
N LEU A 168 -1.93 -9.70 21.53
CA LEU A 168 -1.92 -11.15 21.41
C LEU A 168 -2.06 -11.79 22.80
N GLY A 169 -3.09 -12.61 22.99
CA GLY A 169 -3.40 -13.28 24.27
C GLY A 169 -4.58 -14.24 24.08
N ALA A 170 -5.32 -14.63 25.05
CA ALA A 170 -5.16 -14.68 26.48
C ALA A 170 -4.33 -15.89 26.90
N PHE A 171 -3.17 -15.65 27.47
CA PHE A 171 -2.26 -16.71 27.90
C PHE A 171 -2.40 -16.96 29.39
N PRO A 172 -2.29 -18.21 29.86
CA PRO A 172 -2.09 -18.54 31.27
C PRO A 172 -0.72 -18.06 31.78
N HIS A 173 -0.55 -18.03 33.09
CA HIS A 173 0.68 -17.56 33.76
C HIS A 173 1.96 -18.35 33.39
N ASP A 174 1.83 -19.54 32.82
CA ASP A 174 2.96 -20.40 32.44
C ASP A 174 3.57 -20.03 31.07
N VAL A 175 2.99 -19.04 30.34
CA VAL A 175 3.46 -18.55 29.04
C VAL A 175 4.12 -17.20 29.20
N SER A 176 5.35 -17.08 28.73
CA SER A 176 6.09 -15.81 28.76
C SER A 176 6.64 -15.47 27.37
N LEU A 177 6.52 -14.22 26.96
CA LEU A 177 7.11 -13.72 25.72
C LEU A 177 8.61 -13.54 25.91
N VAL A 178 9.42 -14.11 25.03
CA VAL A 178 10.88 -14.01 25.03
C VAL A 178 11.36 -12.89 24.11
N ASN A 179 10.92 -12.93 22.86
CA ASN A 179 11.23 -11.93 21.85
C ASN A 179 10.11 -11.87 20.80
N ILE A 180 10.20 -10.84 19.95
CA ILE A 180 9.44 -10.73 18.71
C ILE A 180 10.40 -10.72 17.54
N THR A 181 9.97 -11.25 16.38
CA THR A 181 10.72 -11.10 15.13
C THR A 181 9.90 -10.20 14.20
N VAL A 182 10.46 -9.06 13.81
CA VAL A 182 9.82 -8.07 12.95
C VAL A 182 10.79 -7.72 11.82
N GLY A 183 10.32 -7.71 10.59
CA GLY A 183 11.18 -7.49 9.43
C GLY A 183 12.30 -8.52 9.27
N GLY A 184 12.12 -9.74 9.81
CA GLY A 184 13.13 -10.81 9.77
C GLY A 184 14.20 -10.74 10.86
N HIS A 185 14.18 -9.72 11.73
CA HIS A 185 15.14 -9.53 12.81
C HIS A 185 14.49 -9.83 14.18
N PRO A 186 15.11 -10.68 15.02
CA PRO A 186 14.65 -10.89 16.39
C PRO A 186 14.96 -9.66 17.25
N VAL A 187 13.97 -9.20 17.99
CA VAL A 187 14.05 -8.05 18.91
C VAL A 187 13.69 -8.54 20.30
N ALA A 188 14.61 -8.40 21.24
CA ALA A 188 14.36 -8.73 22.64
C ALA A 188 13.42 -7.68 23.27
N TRP A 189 12.67 -8.12 24.30
CA TRP A 189 11.75 -7.24 25.03
C TRP A 189 12.39 -5.91 25.45
N VAL A 190 13.60 -5.97 26.02
CA VAL A 190 14.32 -4.80 26.56
C VAL A 190 14.87 -3.87 25.48
N GLU A 191 14.97 -4.33 24.24
CA GLU A 191 15.50 -3.57 23.10
C GLU A 191 14.40 -2.89 22.29
N ALA A 192 13.14 -3.33 22.45
CA ALA A 192 12.03 -2.88 21.63
C ALA A 192 11.82 -1.36 21.69
N ASP A 193 11.81 -0.77 22.87
CA ASP A 193 11.62 0.67 23.05
C ASP A 193 12.74 1.50 22.38
N GLY A 194 13.98 1.01 22.45
CA GLY A 194 15.13 1.66 21.79
C GLY A 194 15.06 1.64 20.27
N LEU A 195 14.29 0.71 19.72
CA LEU A 195 14.03 0.59 18.28
C LEU A 195 12.72 1.29 17.85
N GLY A 196 12.00 1.94 18.77
CA GLY A 196 10.74 2.60 18.47
C GLY A 196 9.52 1.65 18.42
N LEU A 197 9.68 0.42 18.92
CA LEU A 197 8.61 -0.57 19.07
C LEU A 197 8.17 -0.58 20.52
N LYS A 198 6.90 -0.32 20.78
CA LYS A 198 6.39 -0.32 22.15
C LYS A 198 5.76 -1.68 22.46
N LEU A 199 6.33 -2.37 23.45
CA LEU A 199 5.89 -3.71 23.86
C LEU A 199 5.53 -3.68 25.34
N SER A 200 4.30 -4.10 25.69
CA SER A 200 3.82 -4.11 27.06
C SER A 200 2.97 -5.31 27.40
N HIS A 201 2.94 -5.65 28.69
CA HIS A 201 2.16 -6.74 29.26
C HIS A 201 0.76 -6.23 29.63
N VAL A 202 -0.29 -6.95 29.24
CA VAL A 202 -1.70 -6.60 29.49
C VAL A 202 -2.35 -7.70 30.33
N PRO A 203 -2.64 -7.45 31.61
CA PRO A 203 -3.41 -8.41 32.42
C PRO A 203 -4.89 -8.36 32.08
N PHE A 204 -5.55 -9.52 32.04
CA PHE A 204 -6.99 -9.65 31.85
C PHE A 204 -7.72 -10.01 33.17
N PRO A 205 -8.99 -9.61 33.32
CA PRO A 205 -9.75 -9.84 34.56
C PRO A 205 -9.92 -11.32 34.94
N ASN A 206 -9.82 -12.23 33.97
CA ASN A 206 -9.94 -13.68 34.17
C ASN A 206 -8.65 -14.37 34.64
N GLY A 207 -7.61 -13.59 35.01
CA GLY A 207 -6.32 -14.11 35.46
C GLY A 207 -5.39 -14.55 34.33
N THR A 208 -5.79 -14.41 33.05
CA THR A 208 -4.90 -14.58 31.91
C THR A 208 -4.21 -13.25 31.58
N HIS A 209 -3.28 -13.27 30.63
CA HIS A 209 -2.60 -12.07 30.18
C HIS A 209 -2.35 -12.09 28.68
N GLY A 210 -2.07 -10.93 28.14
CA GLY A 210 -1.67 -10.72 26.75
C GLY A 210 -0.48 -9.79 26.61
N TYR A 211 -0.05 -9.60 25.38
CA TYR A 211 1.07 -8.73 25.03
C TYR A 211 0.61 -7.72 23.99
N LEU A 212 0.72 -6.43 24.32
CA LEU A 212 0.45 -5.31 23.42
C LEU A 212 1.73 -4.98 22.67
N LEU A 213 1.63 -4.90 21.36
CA LEU A 213 2.66 -4.39 20.46
C LEU A 213 2.11 -3.18 19.71
N GLU A 214 2.81 -2.04 19.80
CA GLU A 214 2.53 -0.84 19.03
C GLU A 214 3.71 -0.54 18.11
N VAL A 215 3.42 -0.33 16.81
CA VAL A 215 4.42 -0.06 15.77
C VAL A 215 3.93 1.07 14.89
N PRO A 216 4.66 2.22 14.79
CA PRO A 216 4.29 3.32 13.89
C PRO A 216 4.33 2.89 12.43
N PHE A 217 3.40 3.36 11.59
CA PHE A 217 3.36 3.06 10.16
C PHE A 217 4.65 3.44 9.40
N PRO A 218 5.32 4.59 9.69
CA PRO A 218 6.54 4.94 8.99
C PRO A 218 7.78 4.15 9.46
N HIS A 219 7.62 3.22 10.41
CA HIS A 219 8.74 2.42 10.90
C HIS A 219 9.31 1.51 9.80
N PRO A 220 10.65 1.36 9.66
CA PRO A 220 11.28 0.60 8.58
C PRO A 220 10.87 -0.88 8.49
N VAL A 221 10.38 -1.47 9.57
CA VAL A 221 9.91 -2.87 9.61
C VAL A 221 8.51 -3.05 9.01
N VAL A 222 7.79 -1.94 8.76
CA VAL A 222 6.47 -1.93 8.14
C VAL A 222 6.65 -1.83 6.64
N SER A 223 6.15 -2.81 5.91
CA SER A 223 6.17 -2.72 4.45
C SER A 223 5.05 -1.80 3.97
N GLN A 224 5.37 -0.98 2.97
CA GLN A 224 4.47 -0.01 2.39
C GLN A 224 4.27 -0.35 0.91
N LYS A 225 3.03 -0.27 0.44
CA LYS A 225 2.69 -0.48 -0.95
C LYS A 225 1.65 0.52 -1.41
N TYR A 226 1.89 1.21 -2.51
CA TYR A 226 0.91 2.07 -3.13
C TYR A 226 -0.19 1.25 -3.83
N LEU A 227 -1.44 1.62 -3.61
CA LEU A 227 -2.61 0.93 -4.17
C LEU A 227 -3.27 1.68 -5.33
N GLY A 228 -2.96 2.96 -5.53
CA GLY A 228 -3.67 3.88 -6.41
C GLY A 228 -4.59 4.83 -5.62
N ASP A 229 -5.13 5.86 -6.29
CA ASP A 229 -6.09 6.81 -5.72
C ASP A 229 -5.66 7.44 -4.38
N GLN A 230 -4.36 7.70 -4.20
CA GLN A 230 -3.75 8.24 -2.98
C GLN A 230 -3.79 7.29 -1.77
N TYR A 231 -4.14 6.00 -1.94
CA TYR A 231 -4.12 5.01 -0.89
C TYR A 231 -2.79 4.28 -0.81
N ARG A 232 -2.31 4.08 0.43
CA ARG A 232 -1.14 3.27 0.76
C ARG A 232 -1.54 2.16 1.71
N LYS A 233 -1.11 0.94 1.40
CA LYS A 233 -1.22 -0.21 2.27
C LYS A 233 0.02 -0.31 3.14
N TYR A 234 -0.19 -0.36 4.44
CA TYR A 234 0.81 -0.68 5.42
C TYR A 234 0.62 -2.13 5.86
N THR A 235 1.69 -2.92 5.88
CA THR A 235 1.64 -4.33 6.30
C THR A 235 2.71 -4.57 7.36
N LEU A 236 2.27 -5.05 8.52
CA LEU A 236 3.13 -5.47 9.61
C LEU A 236 3.06 -7.00 9.75
N SER A 237 4.21 -7.68 9.60
CA SER A 237 4.35 -9.10 9.87
C SER A 237 5.26 -9.30 11.07
N VAL A 238 4.76 -10.00 12.08
CA VAL A 238 5.47 -10.25 13.33
C VAL A 238 5.36 -11.71 13.74
N VAL A 239 6.44 -12.26 14.27
CA VAL A 239 6.47 -13.58 14.92
C VAL A 239 6.74 -13.35 16.40
N PHE A 240 5.78 -13.73 17.24
CA PHE A 240 5.94 -13.72 18.68
C PHE A 240 6.54 -15.06 19.13
N SER A 241 7.62 -15.02 19.91
CA SER A 241 8.30 -16.21 20.42
C SER A 241 8.09 -16.32 21.94
N PHE A 242 7.42 -17.38 22.35
CA PHE A 242 7.06 -17.64 23.72
C PHE A 242 7.83 -18.82 24.30
N ILE A 243 8.00 -18.80 25.61
CA ILE A 243 8.47 -19.94 26.40
C ILE A 243 7.38 -20.38 27.36
N ILE A 244 7.16 -21.69 27.44
CA ILE A 244 6.16 -22.31 28.35
C ILE A 244 6.88 -23.01 29.48
N SER A 245 6.59 -22.56 30.70
CA SER A 245 7.18 -23.10 31.94
C SER A 245 6.40 -24.31 32.43
N PRO A 246 7.03 -25.26 33.20
CA PRO A 246 8.45 -25.29 33.54
C PRO A 246 9.34 -26.01 32.52
N GLN A 247 8.76 -26.63 31.47
CA GLN A 247 9.50 -27.45 30.51
C GLN A 247 10.33 -26.63 29.51
N ALA A 248 10.23 -25.30 29.56
CA ALA A 248 10.91 -24.37 28.64
C ALA A 248 10.62 -24.66 27.15
N GLN A 249 9.39 -25.07 26.83
CA GLN A 249 8.98 -25.34 25.45
C GLN A 249 8.81 -24.03 24.70
N LEU A 250 9.35 -23.97 23.48
CA LEU A 250 9.22 -22.80 22.61
C LEU A 250 7.94 -22.90 21.76
N TYR A 251 7.25 -21.78 21.66
CA TYR A 251 6.09 -21.60 20.80
C TYR A 251 6.24 -20.32 19.97
N HIS A 252 6.00 -20.42 18.68
CA HIS A 252 6.05 -19.29 17.75
C HIS A 252 4.67 -19.03 17.16
N HIS A 253 4.19 -17.81 17.31
CA HIS A 253 2.94 -17.36 16.71
C HIS A 253 3.19 -16.26 15.70
N THR A 254 2.80 -16.49 14.44
CA THR A 254 2.93 -15.50 13.36
C THR A 254 1.63 -14.73 13.21
N ALA A 255 1.74 -13.42 13.15
CA ALA A 255 0.63 -12.52 12.89
C ALA A 255 0.99 -11.56 11.75
N THR A 256 0.04 -11.32 10.84
CA THR A 256 0.17 -10.32 9.80
C THR A 256 -1.08 -9.44 9.83
N VAL A 257 -0.87 -8.14 9.88
CA VAL A 257 -1.94 -7.13 9.90
C VAL A 257 -1.69 -6.09 8.82
N GLU A 258 -2.78 -5.63 8.24
CA GLU A 258 -2.76 -4.65 7.18
C GLU A 258 -3.66 -3.46 7.55
N SER A 259 -3.28 -2.29 7.06
CA SER A 259 -4.08 -1.06 7.18
C SER A 259 -3.93 -0.24 5.91
N ASP A 260 -5.04 0.16 5.30
CA ASP A 260 -5.07 1.02 4.13
C ASP A 260 -5.35 2.45 4.58
N VAL A 261 -4.49 3.39 4.16
CA VAL A 261 -4.57 4.81 4.56
C VAL A 261 -4.45 5.70 3.34
N GLN A 262 -5.28 6.73 3.27
CA GLN A 262 -5.19 7.76 2.24
C GLN A 262 -4.25 8.88 2.72
N ASP A 263 -2.94 8.64 2.64
CA ASP A 263 -1.89 9.56 3.09
C ASP A 263 -0.87 9.88 2.00
N VAL A 264 -1.14 9.44 0.77
CA VAL A 264 -0.22 9.62 -0.34
C VAL A 264 -0.37 11.01 -0.93
N VAL A 265 0.76 11.72 -1.00
CA VAL A 265 0.94 12.94 -1.76
C VAL A 265 1.52 12.57 -3.11
N LEU A 266 0.72 12.74 -4.17
CA LEU A 266 1.13 12.43 -5.53
C LEU A 266 2.20 13.43 -6.02
N PRO A 267 3.05 13.04 -7.00
CA PRO A 267 3.94 13.96 -7.68
C PRO A 267 3.19 15.13 -8.30
N SER A 268 3.80 16.31 -8.34
CA SER A 268 3.22 17.48 -8.98
C SER A 268 4.24 18.16 -9.89
N VAL A 269 3.76 18.81 -10.98
CA VAL A 269 4.62 19.45 -11.95
C VAL A 269 4.33 20.94 -12.01
N GLU A 270 5.37 21.74 -11.84
CA GLU A 270 5.37 23.17 -12.19
C GLU A 270 6.14 23.38 -13.48
N ALA A 271 5.66 24.29 -14.33
CA ALA A 271 6.30 24.60 -15.60
C ALA A 271 6.45 26.10 -15.81
N ARG A 272 7.58 26.50 -16.43
CA ARG A 272 7.89 27.90 -16.74
C ARG A 272 8.51 28.01 -18.10
N CYS A 273 8.13 29.05 -18.86
CA CYS A 273 8.79 29.39 -20.10
C CYS A 273 10.10 30.14 -19.81
N THR A 274 11.21 29.67 -20.37
CA THR A 274 12.52 30.34 -20.34
C THR A 274 12.85 30.95 -21.69
N GLN A 275 14.00 31.57 -21.83
CA GLN A 275 14.44 32.06 -23.15
C GLN A 275 14.90 30.93 -24.09
N ARG A 276 15.22 29.74 -23.55
CA ARG A 276 15.80 28.62 -24.29
C ARG A 276 14.82 27.47 -24.52
N GLY A 277 13.73 27.43 -23.75
CA GLY A 277 12.80 26.33 -23.79
C GLY A 277 11.80 26.37 -22.65
N VAL A 278 11.40 25.21 -22.14
CA VAL A 278 10.46 25.05 -21.03
C VAL A 278 11.17 24.39 -19.86
N GLN A 279 11.19 25.07 -18.74
CA GLN A 279 11.64 24.47 -17.46
C GLN A 279 10.48 23.76 -16.80
N LEU A 280 10.66 22.49 -16.49
CA LEU A 280 9.75 21.64 -15.75
C LEU A 280 10.35 21.32 -14.40
N LEU A 281 9.56 21.46 -13.34
CA LEU A 281 9.93 21.12 -11.96
C LEU A 281 8.97 20.06 -11.46
N LEU A 282 9.47 18.84 -11.32
CA LEU A 282 8.70 17.70 -10.82
C LEU A 282 8.97 17.50 -9.34
N HIS A 283 8.01 17.81 -8.49
CA HIS A 283 8.03 17.49 -7.06
C HIS A 283 7.61 16.03 -6.85
N TYR A 284 8.38 15.30 -6.04
CA TYR A 284 8.24 13.85 -5.94
C TYR A 284 7.04 13.36 -5.14
N GLY A 285 6.49 14.17 -4.24
CA GLY A 285 5.50 13.73 -3.27
C GLY A 285 6.12 12.86 -2.16
N ASN A 286 5.36 11.87 -1.69
CA ASN A 286 5.80 10.99 -0.59
C ASN A 286 5.69 9.49 -0.91
N ILE A 287 5.74 9.13 -2.18
CA ILE A 287 5.75 7.73 -2.65
C ILE A 287 7.17 7.33 -3.06
N ASP A 288 7.52 6.07 -2.84
CA ASP A 288 8.74 5.48 -3.38
C ASP A 288 8.79 5.55 -4.92
N TRP A 289 10.01 5.70 -5.45
CA TRP A 289 10.30 5.93 -6.87
C TRP A 289 9.97 4.76 -7.78
N GLN A 290 8.69 4.48 -7.95
CA GLN A 290 8.20 3.55 -8.97
C GLN A 290 7.49 4.26 -10.13
N TRP A 291 7.81 5.55 -10.32
CA TRP A 291 7.27 6.35 -11.38
C TRP A 291 8.17 6.37 -12.61
N GLU A 292 7.56 6.24 -13.78
CA GLU A 292 8.19 6.50 -15.06
C GLU A 292 7.75 7.87 -15.56
N VAL A 293 8.69 8.65 -16.06
CA VAL A 293 8.46 10.00 -16.58
C VAL A 293 8.58 9.98 -18.09
N TYR A 294 7.63 10.61 -18.76
CA TYR A 294 7.63 10.77 -20.21
C TYR A 294 7.49 12.26 -20.56
N VAL A 295 8.16 12.69 -21.62
CA VAL A 295 8.10 14.05 -22.16
C VAL A 295 7.69 13.96 -23.63
N GLY A 296 6.52 14.54 -23.99
CA GLY A 296 5.94 14.43 -25.33
C GLY A 296 5.73 12.99 -25.80
N GLY A 297 5.39 12.08 -24.87
CA GLY A 297 5.22 10.65 -25.15
C GLY A 297 6.52 9.84 -25.22
N LEU A 298 7.69 10.49 -25.12
CA LEU A 298 8.99 9.84 -25.10
C LEU A 298 9.41 9.59 -23.66
N ARG A 299 9.89 8.39 -23.35
CA ARG A 299 10.37 8.06 -21.99
C ARG A 299 11.61 8.89 -21.67
N LEU A 300 11.60 9.52 -20.49
CA LEU A 300 12.76 10.26 -20.01
C LEU A 300 13.85 9.28 -19.59
N ASP A 301 14.85 9.15 -20.44
CA ASP A 301 16.06 8.37 -20.19
C ASP A 301 17.30 9.19 -20.61
N TRP A 302 18.46 8.62 -20.39
CA TRP A 302 19.71 9.30 -20.71
C TRP A 302 19.87 9.56 -22.22
N GLU A 303 19.29 8.74 -23.09
CA GLU A 303 19.34 8.87 -24.53
C GLU A 303 18.53 10.09 -25.00
N LEU A 304 17.30 10.24 -24.47
CA LEU A 304 16.49 11.44 -24.73
C LEU A 304 17.15 12.71 -24.20
N VAL A 305 17.75 12.65 -22.99
CA VAL A 305 18.45 13.78 -22.38
C VAL A 305 19.64 14.23 -23.25
N GLU A 306 20.45 13.28 -23.73
CA GLU A 306 21.64 13.60 -24.55
C GLU A 306 21.27 14.07 -25.96
N LEU A 307 20.40 13.32 -26.65
CA LEU A 307 19.96 13.65 -28.02
C LEU A 307 19.09 14.90 -28.07
N GLY A 308 18.24 15.11 -27.08
CA GLY A 308 17.37 16.26 -26.97
C GLY A 308 18.05 17.50 -26.42
N GLY A 309 19.27 17.37 -25.88
CA GLY A 309 19.99 18.46 -25.23
C GLY A 309 19.33 18.96 -23.95
N TYR A 310 18.59 18.08 -23.26
CA TYR A 310 17.92 18.43 -22.02
C TYR A 310 18.93 18.67 -20.89
N THR A 311 18.65 19.65 -20.05
CA THR A 311 19.41 19.86 -18.83
C THR A 311 18.59 19.31 -17.68
N VAL A 312 19.11 18.29 -16.99
CA VAL A 312 18.41 17.59 -15.90
C VAL A 312 19.22 17.68 -14.61
N SER A 313 18.58 18.07 -13.51
CA SER A 313 19.16 18.15 -12.18
C SER A 313 18.20 17.52 -11.15
N ALA A 314 18.63 16.41 -10.53
CA ALA A 314 17.88 15.74 -9.48
C ALA A 314 18.31 16.29 -8.10
N GLN A 315 17.33 16.67 -7.29
CA GLN A 315 17.47 17.07 -5.89
C GLN A 315 16.77 16.05 -4.99
N VAL A 316 16.81 16.28 -3.69
CA VAL A 316 16.21 15.35 -2.70
C VAL A 316 14.68 15.30 -2.82
N ASP A 317 14.05 16.42 -3.11
CA ASP A 317 12.59 16.64 -3.10
C ASP A 317 11.98 16.87 -4.50
N HIS A 318 12.83 17.15 -5.50
CA HIS A 318 12.35 17.43 -6.84
C HIS A 318 13.36 17.11 -7.95
N LEU A 319 12.84 16.93 -9.16
CA LEU A 319 13.59 16.86 -10.40
C LEU A 319 13.36 18.16 -11.18
N SER A 320 14.42 18.92 -11.45
CA SER A 320 14.38 20.07 -12.35
C SER A 320 14.92 19.68 -13.73
N MET A 321 14.17 20.02 -14.77
CA MET A 321 14.58 19.73 -16.15
C MET A 321 14.26 20.92 -17.05
N GLU A 322 15.16 21.27 -17.97
CA GLU A 322 14.92 22.23 -19.03
C GLU A 322 14.85 21.48 -20.38
N VAL A 323 13.70 21.60 -21.03
CA VAL A 323 13.44 21.07 -22.38
C VAL A 323 13.71 22.17 -23.38
N PRO A 324 14.79 22.05 -24.20
CA PRO A 324 15.14 23.10 -25.14
C PRO A 324 14.11 23.26 -26.24
N LEU A 325 13.98 24.48 -26.74
CA LEU A 325 13.16 24.76 -27.92
C LEU A 325 13.65 23.92 -29.13
N TYR A 326 12.73 23.36 -29.88
CA TYR A 326 12.95 22.43 -31.00
C TYR A 326 13.50 21.05 -30.66
N SER A 327 13.57 20.70 -29.39
CA SER A 327 13.98 19.36 -28.98
C SER A 327 12.85 18.32 -29.15
N PRO A 328 13.18 17.04 -29.23
CA PRO A 328 12.18 15.96 -29.14
C PRO A 328 11.29 16.14 -27.89
N GLY A 329 10.01 15.80 -27.98
CA GLY A 329 9.06 15.95 -26.88
C GLY A 329 8.34 17.31 -26.81
N MET A 330 8.74 18.28 -27.59
CA MET A 330 7.95 19.50 -27.82
C MET A 330 6.97 19.32 -28.97
N THR A 331 5.78 19.87 -28.81
CA THR A 331 4.73 19.91 -29.85
C THR A 331 4.56 21.33 -30.37
N TYR A 332 4.55 21.46 -31.67
CA TYR A 332 4.20 22.72 -32.33
C TYR A 332 2.69 22.96 -32.23
N GLU A 333 2.30 24.12 -31.73
CA GLU A 333 0.90 24.54 -31.62
C GLU A 333 0.50 25.59 -32.67
N GLY A 334 1.42 26.44 -33.05
CA GLY A 334 1.17 27.45 -34.06
C GLY A 334 2.23 28.54 -34.15
N LEU A 335 2.19 29.29 -35.24
CA LEU A 335 2.99 30.50 -35.44
C LEU A 335 2.06 31.68 -35.65
N GLY A 336 2.24 32.72 -34.85
CA GLY A 336 1.46 33.97 -34.96
C GLY A 336 2.35 35.20 -34.90
N LEU A 337 1.75 36.41 -34.96
CA LEU A 337 2.47 37.66 -34.81
C LEU A 337 3.16 37.83 -33.45
N GLN A 338 2.68 37.13 -32.41
CA GLN A 338 3.31 37.15 -31.08
C GLN A 338 4.50 36.20 -30.98
N GLY A 339 4.68 35.30 -31.95
CA GLY A 339 5.75 34.33 -31.97
C GLY A 339 5.30 32.89 -32.18
N LEU A 340 6.20 31.97 -31.83
CA LEU A 340 6.03 30.54 -31.96
C LEU A 340 5.39 29.98 -30.68
N ALA A 341 4.20 29.40 -30.81
CA ALA A 341 3.52 28.69 -29.76
C ALA A 341 3.92 27.18 -29.78
N VAL A 342 4.41 26.68 -28.67
CA VAL A 342 4.74 25.27 -28.47
C VAL A 342 4.16 24.78 -27.16
N SER A 343 3.90 23.50 -27.07
CA SER A 343 3.55 22.85 -25.82
C SER A 343 4.52 21.73 -25.47
N VAL A 344 4.64 21.47 -24.21
CA VAL A 344 5.33 20.29 -23.68
C VAL A 344 4.37 19.54 -22.76
N GLN A 345 4.25 18.24 -23.00
CA GLN A 345 3.45 17.36 -22.16
C GLN A 345 4.38 16.47 -21.35
N MET A 346 4.25 16.54 -20.02
CA MET A 346 4.90 15.60 -19.12
C MET A 346 3.85 14.59 -18.62
N THR A 347 4.13 13.32 -18.80
CA THR A 347 3.32 12.22 -18.27
C THR A 347 4.12 11.46 -17.23
N ILE A 348 3.54 11.28 -16.04
CA ILE A 348 4.11 10.54 -14.93
C ILE A 348 3.24 9.30 -14.75
N LYS A 349 3.84 8.12 -14.88
CA LYS A 349 3.13 6.83 -14.82
C LYS A 349 3.68 5.96 -13.73
N HIS A 350 2.81 5.48 -12.83
CA HIS A 350 3.20 4.53 -11.80
C HIS A 350 3.30 3.10 -12.38
N LYS A 351 4.42 2.41 -12.13
CA LYS A 351 4.72 1.10 -12.75
C LYS A 351 3.74 0.00 -12.37
N ASP A 352 3.37 -0.07 -11.08
CA ASP A 352 2.58 -1.19 -10.56
C ASP A 352 1.07 -0.98 -10.76
N THR A 353 0.58 0.24 -10.52
CA THR A 353 -0.85 0.55 -10.62
C THR A 353 -1.27 0.98 -12.02
N GLY A 354 -0.31 1.45 -12.84
CA GLY A 354 -0.58 2.02 -14.15
C GLY A 354 -1.25 3.40 -14.11
N GLU A 355 -1.39 4.01 -12.93
CA GLU A 355 -1.94 5.36 -12.76
C GLU A 355 -1.08 6.39 -13.47
N GLU A 356 -1.72 7.28 -14.22
CA GLU A 356 -1.05 8.30 -15.04
C GLU A 356 -1.51 9.69 -14.63
N GLN A 357 -0.54 10.60 -14.57
CA GLN A 357 -0.76 12.03 -14.43
C GLN A 357 -0.19 12.75 -15.64
N ILE A 358 -1.00 13.58 -16.27
CA ILE A 358 -0.64 14.31 -17.48
C ILE A 358 -0.66 15.80 -17.17
N HIS A 359 0.49 16.46 -17.41
CA HIS A 359 0.66 17.88 -17.25
C HIS A 359 1.09 18.47 -18.60
N THR A 360 0.32 19.41 -19.13
CA THR A 360 0.63 20.11 -20.38
C THR A 360 0.85 21.58 -20.08
N HIS A 361 1.95 22.12 -20.60
CA HIS A 361 2.28 23.53 -20.48
C HIS A 361 2.58 24.13 -21.85
N GLN A 362 1.96 25.27 -22.14
CA GLN A 362 2.10 25.96 -23.39
C GLN A 362 2.96 27.22 -23.20
N CYS A 363 3.89 27.45 -24.13
CA CYS A 363 4.74 28.63 -24.17
C CYS A 363 4.66 29.30 -25.53
N VAL A 364 4.74 30.63 -25.53
CA VAL A 364 4.90 31.44 -26.75
C VAL A 364 6.28 32.09 -26.73
N PHE A 365 7.09 31.76 -27.71
CA PHE A 365 8.44 32.29 -27.87
C PHE A 365 8.43 33.42 -28.89
N PRO A 366 8.81 34.65 -28.50
CA PRO A 366 8.85 35.75 -29.44
C PRO A 366 9.90 35.47 -30.53
N VAL A 367 9.44 35.42 -31.76
CA VAL A 367 10.27 35.29 -32.95
C VAL A 367 9.91 36.41 -33.93
N ARG A 368 10.87 36.90 -34.69
CA ARG A 368 10.63 37.96 -35.69
C ARG A 368 10.43 37.40 -37.08
N GLU A 369 11.16 36.34 -37.37
CA GLU A 369 11.12 35.66 -38.65
C GLU A 369 11.19 34.16 -38.43
N LEU A 370 10.25 33.44 -39.04
CA LEU A 370 10.22 31.97 -38.94
C LEU A 370 9.44 31.40 -40.12
N LEU A 371 9.91 30.25 -40.62
CA LEU A 371 9.19 29.42 -41.58
C LEU A 371 8.93 28.05 -40.93
N VAL A 372 7.67 27.66 -40.92
CA VAL A 372 7.24 26.36 -40.42
C VAL A 372 6.63 25.58 -41.57
N CYS A 373 7.12 24.38 -41.78
CA CYS A 373 6.63 23.42 -42.75
C CYS A 373 5.91 22.29 -42.01
N LEU A 374 4.62 22.17 -42.19
CA LEU A 374 3.81 21.18 -41.49
C LEU A 374 3.72 19.86 -42.29
N PRO A 375 3.50 18.71 -41.60
CA PRO A 375 3.41 17.41 -42.26
C PRO A 375 2.24 17.28 -43.24
N ASP A 376 1.16 18.03 -43.03
CA ASP A 376 -0.01 18.08 -43.92
C ASP A 376 0.22 18.90 -45.21
N GLY A 377 1.37 19.60 -45.28
CA GLY A 377 1.75 20.40 -46.41
C GLY A 377 1.39 21.87 -46.27
N GLU A 378 0.98 22.33 -45.13
CA GLU A 378 0.83 23.75 -44.84
C GLU A 378 2.20 24.39 -44.58
N MET A 379 2.41 25.57 -45.12
CA MET A 379 3.57 26.43 -44.88
C MET A 379 3.11 27.69 -44.16
N VAL A 380 3.67 27.92 -42.95
CA VAL A 380 3.40 29.13 -42.17
C VAL A 380 4.66 29.98 -42.09
N VAL A 381 4.58 31.22 -42.53
CA VAL A 381 5.73 32.11 -42.69
C VAL A 381 5.48 33.42 -41.95
N LEU A 382 6.36 33.74 -40.99
CA LEU A 382 6.41 35.05 -40.34
C LEU A 382 7.64 35.81 -40.84
N ILE A 383 7.44 37.02 -41.29
CA ILE A 383 8.49 37.90 -41.86
C ILE A 383 8.50 39.21 -41.10
N ASP A 384 9.69 39.69 -40.75
CA ASP A 384 9.93 41.01 -40.18
C ASP A 384 10.40 41.98 -41.27
N MET A 385 9.61 43.00 -41.55
CA MET A 385 9.90 44.06 -42.53
C MET A 385 10.48 45.31 -41.87
N SER A 386 10.82 45.30 -40.59
CA SER A 386 11.35 46.48 -39.88
C SER A 386 12.67 47.01 -40.42
N SER A 387 13.44 46.16 -41.09
CA SER A 387 14.74 46.54 -41.73
C SER A 387 14.62 46.96 -43.15
N VAL A 388 13.44 46.97 -43.80
CA VAL A 388 13.24 47.32 -45.21
C VAL A 388 13.28 48.82 -45.36
N VAL A 389 14.13 49.31 -46.31
CA VAL A 389 14.29 50.71 -46.59
C VAL A 389 14.02 50.98 -48.10
N PRO A 390 13.10 51.88 -48.42
CA PRO A 390 12.21 52.63 -47.51
C PRO A 390 11.17 51.76 -46.85
N PRO A 391 10.62 52.16 -45.66
CA PRO A 391 9.62 51.38 -44.91
C PRO A 391 8.36 51.14 -45.77
N VAL A 392 7.88 49.89 -45.77
CA VAL A 392 6.68 49.49 -46.51
C VAL A 392 5.72 48.80 -45.50
N ASP A 393 4.46 49.19 -45.60
CA ASP A 393 3.43 48.55 -44.82
C ASP A 393 3.33 47.04 -45.19
N PRO A 394 3.43 46.13 -44.26
CA PRO A 394 3.41 44.67 -44.50
C PRO A 394 2.20 44.17 -45.30
N LYS A 395 1.10 44.92 -45.34
CA LYS A 395 -0.09 44.56 -46.16
C LYS A 395 0.19 44.63 -47.69
N TRP A 396 1.27 45.28 -48.11
CA TRP A 396 1.63 45.46 -49.53
C TRP A 396 2.57 44.39 -50.10
N VAL A 397 2.71 43.28 -49.41
CA VAL A 397 3.46 42.11 -49.87
C VAL A 397 2.56 41.00 -50.29
N THR A 398 2.96 40.14 -51.22
CA THR A 398 2.23 38.91 -51.62
C THR A 398 3.21 37.80 -51.88
N LEU A 399 2.70 36.58 -51.96
CA LEU A 399 3.45 35.44 -52.50
C LEU A 399 3.62 35.53 -54.00
N LEU A 400 4.17 34.49 -54.65
CA LEU A 400 4.31 34.45 -56.14
C LEU A 400 2.97 34.64 -56.83
N ASP A 401 1.88 34.14 -56.29
CA ASP A 401 0.53 34.47 -56.69
C ASP A 401 0.09 35.79 -56.03
N PRO A 402 -0.18 36.88 -56.85
CA PRO A 402 -0.62 38.15 -56.31
C PRO A 402 -1.95 38.08 -55.47
N ALA A 403 -2.74 37.10 -55.67
CA ALA A 403 -3.98 36.87 -54.86
C ALA A 403 -3.71 36.40 -53.42
N CYS A 404 -2.50 35.92 -53.14
CA CYS A 404 -2.10 35.41 -51.84
C CYS A 404 -1.34 36.48 -51.04
N GLY A 405 -2.07 37.31 -50.33
CA GLY A 405 -1.55 38.28 -49.35
C GLY A 405 -1.31 37.66 -47.97
N PRO A 406 -0.79 38.45 -47.01
CA PRO A 406 -0.63 38.00 -45.64
C PRO A 406 -1.99 37.71 -44.95
N LEU A 407 -2.01 36.68 -44.11
CA LEU A 407 -3.17 36.33 -43.29
C LEU A 407 -3.38 37.36 -42.15
N PHE A 408 -2.28 37.77 -41.52
CA PHE A 408 -2.26 38.80 -40.49
C PHE A 408 -1.04 39.70 -40.66
N THR A 409 -1.18 40.95 -40.28
CA THR A 409 -0.07 41.93 -40.26
C THR A 409 -0.14 42.76 -38.99
N ASP A 410 1.03 43.23 -38.55
CA ASP A 410 1.15 44.35 -37.62
C ASP A 410 1.93 45.51 -38.31
N GLY A 411 2.41 46.49 -37.54
CA GLY A 411 3.17 47.63 -38.13
C GLY A 411 4.46 47.23 -38.83
N THR A 412 5.02 46.06 -38.59
CA THR A 412 6.33 45.62 -39.07
C THR A 412 6.38 44.19 -39.59
N GLN A 413 5.41 43.34 -39.22
CA GLN A 413 5.44 41.92 -39.54
C GLN A 413 4.27 41.49 -40.44
N ALA A 414 4.54 40.49 -41.27
CA ALA A 414 3.54 39.81 -42.09
C ALA A 414 3.56 38.31 -41.84
N LEU A 415 2.39 37.73 -41.56
CA LEU A 415 2.19 36.30 -41.39
C LEU A 415 1.43 35.72 -42.57
N PHE A 416 2.00 34.72 -43.22
CA PHE A 416 1.37 33.96 -44.31
C PHE A 416 1.10 32.52 -43.84
N SER A 417 -0.01 31.95 -44.28
CA SER A 417 -0.34 30.54 -44.16
C SER A 417 -0.92 30.07 -45.50
N PHE A 418 -0.32 29.07 -46.10
CA PHE A 418 -0.71 28.55 -47.42
C PHE A 418 -0.25 27.10 -47.59
N ASN A 419 -0.94 26.37 -48.47
CA ASN A 419 -0.56 24.98 -48.79
C ASN A 419 0.55 24.95 -49.85
N VAL A 420 1.44 23.95 -49.80
CA VAL A 420 2.53 23.71 -50.75
C VAL A 420 2.04 23.60 -52.22
N ASP A 421 0.76 23.31 -52.46
CA ASP A 421 0.17 23.20 -53.78
C ASP A 421 -0.57 24.47 -54.20
N SER A 422 -0.45 25.57 -53.46
CA SER A 422 -1.17 26.82 -53.69
C SER A 422 -0.23 28.02 -53.84
N CYS A 423 -0.80 29.20 -54.04
CA CYS A 423 -0.11 30.50 -54.02
C CYS A 423 1.08 30.61 -54.95
N GLY A 424 1.06 29.87 -56.08
CA GLY A 424 2.14 29.92 -57.05
C GLY A 424 3.41 29.17 -56.64
N THR A 425 3.33 28.33 -55.61
CA THR A 425 4.47 27.55 -55.15
C THR A 425 4.98 26.59 -56.22
N MET A 426 6.30 26.67 -56.48
CA MET A 426 7.00 25.84 -57.45
C MET A 426 7.53 24.56 -56.77
N LYS A 427 7.45 23.44 -57.48
CA LYS A 427 7.99 22.15 -57.05
C LYS A 427 9.29 21.88 -57.80
N VAL A 428 10.35 21.60 -57.09
CA VAL A 428 11.65 21.24 -57.65
C VAL A 428 12.08 19.91 -57.06
N LEU A 429 12.34 18.93 -57.90
CA LEU A 429 12.89 17.64 -57.46
C LEU A 429 14.40 17.70 -57.61
N GLU A 430 15.13 17.52 -56.53
CA GLU A 430 16.60 17.52 -56.52
C GLU A 430 17.10 16.25 -55.83
N GLY A 431 17.46 15.25 -56.62
CA GLY A 431 17.76 13.90 -56.14
C GLY A 431 16.53 13.23 -55.47
N ASP A 432 16.67 12.80 -54.22
CA ASP A 432 15.59 12.19 -53.44
C ASP A 432 14.80 13.21 -52.58
N LEU A 433 15.00 14.50 -52.82
CA LEU A 433 14.35 15.58 -52.08
C LEU A 433 13.40 16.34 -52.98
N LEU A 434 12.23 16.64 -52.49
CA LEU A 434 11.22 17.49 -53.09
C LEU A 434 11.22 18.85 -52.36
N GLU A 435 11.61 19.88 -53.06
CA GLU A 435 11.63 21.23 -52.55
C GLU A 435 10.42 22.01 -53.08
N TYR A 436 9.69 22.65 -52.20
CA TYR A 436 8.59 23.56 -52.47
C TYR A 436 9.10 24.97 -52.27
N ARG A 437 9.17 25.76 -53.35
CA ARG A 437 9.72 27.11 -53.35
C ARG A 437 8.62 28.15 -53.60
N ASN A 438 8.58 29.19 -52.79
CA ASN A 438 7.79 30.37 -53.00
C ASN A 438 8.64 31.62 -52.69
N GLU A 439 8.09 32.79 -52.89
CA GLU A 439 8.80 34.03 -52.66
C GLU A 439 7.83 35.09 -52.19
N VAL A 440 8.17 35.80 -51.13
CA VAL A 440 7.45 36.99 -50.70
C VAL A 440 8.03 38.22 -51.44
N ARG A 441 7.17 39.01 -52.09
CA ARG A 441 7.53 40.14 -52.87
C ARG A 441 6.51 41.28 -52.76
N TYR A 442 6.87 42.46 -53.26
CA TYR A 442 5.88 43.53 -53.29
C TYR A 442 4.70 43.18 -54.21
N SER A 443 3.48 43.53 -53.74
CA SER A 443 2.27 43.34 -54.55
C SER A 443 2.29 44.19 -55.82
N PRO A 444 1.72 43.72 -56.95
CA PRO A 444 1.59 44.50 -58.15
C PRO A 444 0.82 45.80 -57.93
N ALA A 445 -0.15 45.81 -57.01
CA ALA A 445 -0.89 47.04 -56.67
C ALA A 445 0.01 48.11 -56.04
N PHE A 446 0.93 47.70 -55.15
CA PHE A 446 1.94 48.58 -54.57
C PHE A 446 2.89 49.13 -55.68
N LEU A 447 3.42 48.21 -56.48
CA LEU A 447 4.34 48.60 -57.58
C LEU A 447 3.71 49.56 -58.60
N SER A 448 2.40 49.46 -58.86
CA SER A 448 1.68 50.39 -59.77
C SER A 448 1.49 51.81 -59.21
N GLN A 449 1.52 51.93 -57.86
CA GLN A 449 1.45 53.24 -57.19
C GLN A 449 2.80 53.98 -57.13
N LEU A 450 3.90 53.23 -57.31
CA LEU A 450 5.25 53.80 -57.31
C LEU A 450 5.59 54.46 -58.67
N GLN A 451 5.53 55.78 -58.74
CA GLN A 451 5.87 56.55 -59.92
C GLN A 451 7.38 56.61 -60.22
N SER A 452 8.24 56.00 -59.43
CA SER A 452 9.70 56.04 -59.61
C SER A 452 10.36 54.68 -59.50
N SER A 453 11.36 54.42 -60.36
CA SER A 453 12.14 53.21 -60.51
C SER A 453 13.16 52.96 -59.37
N HIS A 454 13.02 53.61 -58.20
CA HIS A 454 14.07 53.64 -57.16
C HIS A 454 13.83 52.73 -55.99
N TYR A 455 12.76 51.90 -55.96
CA TYR A 455 12.56 50.92 -54.92
C TYR A 455 13.37 49.65 -55.19
N PRO A 456 14.20 49.22 -54.26
CA PRO A 456 14.94 47.99 -54.42
C PRO A 456 13.97 46.81 -54.58
N LYS A 457 14.37 45.79 -55.33
CA LYS A 457 13.59 44.56 -55.49
C LYS A 457 13.57 43.87 -54.16
N PHE A 458 12.41 43.87 -53.46
CA PHE A 458 12.18 43.12 -52.24
C PHE A 458 11.73 41.71 -52.63
N ARG A 459 12.52 40.73 -52.23
CA ARG A 459 12.24 39.29 -52.44
C ARG A 459 12.80 38.49 -51.30
N ILE A 460 11.95 37.77 -50.63
CA ILE A 460 12.33 36.82 -49.57
C ILE A 460 11.96 35.42 -50.05
N PRO A 461 12.94 34.58 -50.39
CA PRO A 461 12.67 33.19 -50.74
C PRO A 461 12.19 32.42 -49.52
N VAL A 462 11.15 31.63 -49.70
CA VAL A 462 10.59 30.74 -48.68
C VAL A 462 10.40 29.34 -49.27
N GLY A 463 10.80 28.31 -48.58
CA GLY A 463 10.71 26.98 -49.14
C GLY A 463 10.82 25.87 -48.09
N CYS A 464 10.11 24.78 -48.36
CA CYS A 464 10.11 23.57 -47.57
C CYS A 464 10.74 22.42 -48.33
N VAL A 465 11.55 21.60 -47.65
CA VAL A 465 12.19 20.44 -48.24
C VAL A 465 11.70 19.19 -47.55
N HIS A 466 11.21 18.22 -48.32
CA HIS A 466 10.73 16.94 -47.85
C HIS A 466 11.35 15.79 -48.65
N PRO A 467 11.47 14.57 -48.10
CA PRO A 467 11.83 13.40 -48.87
C PRO A 467 10.82 13.15 -50.00
N ALA A 468 11.29 12.87 -51.24
CA ALA A 468 10.42 12.63 -52.37
C ALA A 468 9.55 11.35 -52.21
N ASN A 469 10.09 10.36 -51.53
CA ASN A 469 9.45 9.04 -51.31
C ASN A 469 9.15 8.77 -49.82
N GLY A 470 9.04 9.80 -48.99
CA GLY A 470 8.82 9.66 -47.54
C GLY A 470 7.63 10.47 -47.05
N THR A 471 7.33 10.28 -45.75
CA THR A 471 6.35 11.11 -45.02
C THR A 471 6.95 12.51 -44.82
N ARG A 472 6.12 13.54 -45.00
CA ARG A 472 6.48 14.90 -44.64
C ARG A 472 6.66 15.00 -43.14
N THR A 473 7.68 15.70 -42.66
CA THR A 473 7.95 15.96 -41.25
C THR A 473 7.86 17.44 -40.95
N LEU A 474 7.61 17.77 -39.70
CA LEU A 474 7.68 19.15 -39.23
C LEU A 474 9.09 19.69 -39.49
N GLY A 475 9.18 20.83 -40.19
CA GLY A 475 10.40 21.56 -40.42
C GLY A 475 10.28 23.01 -39.94
N ILE A 476 11.28 23.52 -39.25
CA ILE A 476 11.31 24.90 -38.75
C ILE A 476 12.61 25.53 -39.22
N TYR A 477 12.50 26.62 -40.00
CA TYR A 477 13.61 27.28 -40.70
C TYR A 477 13.55 28.79 -40.53
N GLN A 478 14.66 29.46 -40.75
CA GLN A 478 14.65 30.92 -41.00
C GLN A 478 14.32 31.21 -42.45
N PRO A 479 13.45 32.18 -42.78
CA PRO A 479 13.03 32.46 -44.16
C PRO A 479 14.15 32.67 -45.14
N HIS A 480 15.26 33.27 -44.72
CA HIS A 480 16.42 33.55 -45.56
C HIS A 480 17.42 32.41 -45.72
N SER A 481 17.25 31.32 -44.92
CA SER A 481 18.10 30.14 -44.98
C SER A 481 17.32 28.96 -45.51
N LEU A 482 17.39 28.71 -46.79
CA LEU A 482 17.01 27.39 -47.29
C LEU A 482 17.90 26.36 -46.63
N PRO A 483 17.35 25.22 -46.15
CA PRO A 483 18.18 24.21 -45.57
C PRO A 483 19.21 23.73 -46.58
N PRO A 484 20.47 23.55 -46.15
CA PRO A 484 21.49 23.01 -47.04
C PRO A 484 21.05 21.62 -47.49
N LEU A 485 21.13 21.37 -48.80
CA LEU A 485 20.88 20.06 -49.37
C LEU A 485 21.75 19.04 -48.64
N PRO A 486 21.20 17.94 -48.13
CA PRO A 486 22.00 16.91 -47.49
C PRO A 486 23.01 16.37 -48.51
N HIS A 487 24.28 16.64 -48.28
CA HIS A 487 25.35 16.08 -49.10
C HIS A 487 25.24 14.54 -49.05
N ALA A 488 25.14 13.90 -50.20
CA ALA A 488 25.22 12.46 -50.34
C ALA A 488 26.48 11.95 -49.60
N SER A 489 26.32 11.42 -48.43
CA SER A 489 27.44 10.85 -47.70
C SER A 489 27.86 9.58 -48.40
N HIS A 490 28.97 9.64 -49.15
CA HIS A 490 29.68 8.46 -49.58
C HIS A 490 29.95 7.59 -48.36
N SER A 491 29.34 6.41 -48.35
CA SER A 491 29.55 5.40 -47.31
C SER A 491 31.04 5.01 -47.21
N ARG A 492 31.78 5.70 -46.36
CA ARG A 492 33.06 5.15 -45.86
C ARG A 492 32.73 4.05 -44.87
N LYS A 493 33.00 2.80 -45.26
CA LYS A 493 33.05 1.66 -44.37
C LYS A 493 33.93 1.99 -43.16
N SER A 494 33.31 2.29 -42.04
CA SER A 494 33.99 2.48 -40.78
C SER A 494 34.41 1.13 -40.23
N ARG A 495 35.75 0.99 -40.05
CA ARG A 495 36.35 -0.10 -39.26
C ARG A 495 35.81 -0.01 -37.83
N THR A 496 35.30 -1.14 -37.33
CA THR A 496 34.90 -1.33 -35.94
C THR A 496 36.03 -0.94 -34.98
N PRO A 497 35.78 -0.11 -33.97
CA PRO A 497 36.66 0.04 -32.83
C PRO A 497 36.38 -1.07 -31.82
N ARG A 498 37.45 -1.68 -31.32
CA ARG A 498 37.46 -2.67 -30.26
C ARG A 498 36.78 -2.11 -29.00
N SER A 499 35.96 -2.97 -28.39
CA SER A 499 35.25 -2.76 -27.13
C SER A 499 36.16 -2.30 -25.99
N ALA A 500 35.93 -1.11 -25.48
CA ALA A 500 36.28 -0.76 -24.12
C ALA A 500 35.06 -1.06 -23.25
N ARG A 501 35.15 -2.06 -22.37
CA ARG A 501 34.16 -2.34 -21.32
C ARG A 501 34.13 -1.19 -20.32
N ALA A 502 33.29 -0.20 -20.55
CA ALA A 502 32.88 0.73 -19.51
C ALA A 502 31.77 0.05 -18.68
N ARG A 503 32.03 -0.15 -17.38
CA ARG A 503 31.03 -0.59 -16.40
C ARG A 503 29.93 0.47 -16.36
N LYS A 504 28.78 0.17 -16.95
CA LYS A 504 27.57 0.95 -16.82
C LYS A 504 27.06 0.79 -15.37
N ARG A 505 27.15 1.84 -14.58
CA ARG A 505 26.32 1.95 -13.37
C ARG A 505 24.94 2.42 -13.86
N PRO A 506 23.85 1.76 -13.47
CA PRO A 506 22.51 2.29 -13.74
C PRO A 506 22.36 3.60 -12.95
N PHE A 507 21.81 4.61 -13.60
CA PHE A 507 21.35 5.82 -12.93
C PHE A 507 20.13 5.43 -12.10
N TRP A 508 20.36 5.09 -10.85
CA TRP A 508 19.30 4.97 -9.87
C TRP A 508 19.06 6.38 -9.32
N ILE A 509 17.93 6.96 -9.69
CA ILE A 509 17.33 8.04 -8.93
C ILE A 509 16.72 7.34 -7.70
N GLY A 510 17.45 7.31 -6.60
CA GLY A 510 17.03 6.81 -5.30
C GLY A 510 16.90 7.98 -4.35
#